data_1851f20a1440239bdf84ddd7bb842e8e
#
_entry.id   1851f20a1440239bdf84ddd7bb842e8e
#
_cell.length_a   1.000
_cell.length_b   1.000
_cell.length_c   1.000
_cell.angle_alpha   90.00
_cell.angle_beta   90.00
_cell.angle_gamma   90.00
#
_symmetry.space_group_name_H-M   'P 1'
#
loop_
_entity.id
_entity.type
_entity.pdbx_description
1 polymer ?
#
loop_
_entity_poly.entity_id
_entity_poly.type
_entity_poly.pdbx_seq_one_letter_code
_entity_poly.pdbx_strand_id
1 'polypeptide(L)'
;MKETISIINKIKNTSSTNEKIAILKDNKDNELLKRILYYTYNPDLKYKITEDVITPYIIEFSEYDKDPFKLLNKLATSNINDELRREVGVFLGSLTQEEGEFWLNVLQKDLRCNISVKTIQKVWKGLIPEWGCMLGSKYFDNEKYVEGKSFTLTVKLDGHRCLIVKHGKDIKAYTRQHKEYLGLDDIINEVSTMEGDFVLDGELLVSNYKEIPPETRYKATSNIVRKDSVKHGVSLIAFDIVPYQDFIKGKCNTPYIERRKRLEQVLSNKQFIEVVDIVYKGSDTDVIIPLLDEITSKGEEGLMLNLNNHPYECKRTKGLLKLKKFQTADVRVVEVLEGDGKYKDKLGAITIEFEHNREIHRCNVGSGFSDDERLLYHRQPELLLNKIVEIGYFEITSNAKGGVGLRFPTWKSRIRHDKTGISMN
;
A
#
# COMPACT_ATOMS: atom_id res chain seq x y z
N MET A 1 -8.97 -27.93 16.90
CA MET A 1 -9.50 -26.58 16.63
C MET A 1 -9.38 -25.67 17.85
N LYS A 2 -9.90 -26.01 19.01
CA LYS A 2 -9.90 -25.17 20.24
C LYS A 2 -8.51 -24.58 20.60
N GLU A 3 -7.46 -25.39 20.54
CA GLU A 3 -6.08 -24.92 20.79
C GLU A 3 -5.66 -23.81 19.82
N THR A 4 -5.90 -23.99 18.52
CA THR A 4 -5.55 -22.99 17.51
C THR A 4 -6.33 -21.69 17.71
N ILE A 5 -7.62 -21.76 18.04
CA ILE A 5 -8.44 -20.58 18.37
C ILE A 5 -7.87 -19.88 19.62
N SER A 6 -7.49 -20.63 20.65
CA SER A 6 -6.86 -20.07 21.86
C SER A 6 -5.56 -19.33 21.54
N ILE A 7 -4.72 -19.88 20.65
CA ILE A 7 -3.47 -19.22 20.21
C ILE A 7 -3.78 -17.91 19.48
N ILE A 8 -4.74 -17.91 18.55
CA ILE A 8 -5.14 -16.70 17.83
C ILE A 8 -5.73 -15.65 18.79
N ASN A 9 -6.52 -16.07 19.77
CA ASN A 9 -7.05 -15.17 20.80
C ASN A 9 -5.93 -14.55 21.67
N LYS A 10 -4.88 -15.32 22.01
CA LYS A 10 -3.69 -14.76 22.69
C LYS A 10 -3.01 -13.69 21.83
N ILE A 11 -2.86 -13.93 20.50
CA ILE A 11 -2.27 -12.97 19.57
C ILE A 11 -3.16 -11.71 19.46
N LYS A 12 -4.48 -11.87 19.45
CA LYS A 12 -5.45 -10.75 19.38
C LYS A 12 -5.34 -9.85 20.61
N ASN A 13 -5.08 -10.42 21.78
CA ASN A 13 -5.06 -9.72 23.06
C ASN A 13 -3.73 -9.02 23.36
N THR A 14 -2.72 -9.10 22.49
CA THR A 14 -1.48 -8.32 22.62
C THR A 14 -1.31 -7.33 21.48
N SER A 15 -0.86 -6.10 21.81
CA SER A 15 -0.49 -5.08 20.82
C SER A 15 0.98 -5.19 20.40
N SER A 16 1.81 -5.89 21.19
CA SER A 16 3.25 -6.01 20.94
C SER A 16 3.56 -6.98 19.80
N THR A 17 4.21 -6.49 18.74
CA THR A 17 4.67 -7.35 17.64
C THR A 17 5.66 -8.42 18.11
N ASN A 18 6.52 -8.11 19.09
CA ASN A 18 7.49 -9.07 19.62
C ASN A 18 6.81 -10.19 20.42
N GLU A 19 5.78 -9.88 21.22
CA GLU A 19 4.97 -10.88 21.91
C GLU A 19 4.21 -11.77 20.91
N LYS A 20 3.63 -11.21 19.85
CA LYS A 20 3.00 -12.00 18.78
C LYS A 20 3.98 -12.98 18.14
N ILE A 21 5.23 -12.53 17.88
CA ILE A 21 6.28 -13.41 17.35
C ILE A 21 6.64 -14.52 18.36
N ALA A 22 6.73 -14.21 19.66
CA ALA A 22 7.00 -15.20 20.69
C ALA A 22 5.90 -16.25 20.73
N ILE A 23 4.62 -15.84 20.79
CA ILE A 23 3.47 -16.76 20.76
C ILE A 23 3.52 -17.68 19.53
N LEU A 24 3.84 -17.15 18.35
CA LEU A 24 3.96 -17.96 17.14
C LEU A 24 5.15 -18.92 17.19
N LYS A 25 6.29 -18.52 17.77
CA LYS A 25 7.48 -19.36 17.92
C LYS A 25 7.23 -20.53 18.88
N ASP A 26 6.55 -20.27 20.00
CA ASP A 26 6.18 -21.28 20.98
C ASP A 26 5.22 -22.34 20.41
N ASN A 27 4.50 -21.99 19.34
CA ASN A 27 3.57 -22.86 18.64
C ASN A 27 4.03 -23.21 17.21
N LYS A 28 5.34 -23.17 16.95
CA LYS A 28 5.92 -23.33 15.61
C LYS A 28 5.59 -24.69 14.98
N ASP A 29 5.46 -25.73 15.79
CA ASP A 29 5.21 -27.11 15.35
C ASP A 29 3.70 -27.42 15.23
N ASN A 30 2.81 -26.46 15.48
CA ASN A 30 1.38 -26.62 15.32
C ASN A 30 1.01 -26.50 13.83
N GLU A 31 0.90 -27.65 13.16
CA GLU A 31 0.59 -27.73 11.71
C GLU A 31 -0.79 -27.17 11.36
N LEU A 32 -1.77 -27.28 12.26
CA LEU A 32 -3.10 -26.71 12.02
C LEU A 32 -3.04 -25.16 12.02
N LEU A 33 -2.35 -24.57 12.99
CA LEU A 33 -2.11 -23.11 13.03
C LEU A 33 -1.43 -22.65 11.75
N LYS A 34 -0.39 -23.33 11.32
CA LYS A 34 0.37 -23.02 10.12
C LYS A 34 -0.50 -23.10 8.86
N ARG A 35 -1.35 -24.15 8.73
CA ARG A 35 -2.33 -24.26 7.63
C ARG A 35 -3.34 -23.11 7.67
N ILE A 36 -3.92 -22.78 8.82
CA ILE A 36 -4.87 -21.67 8.99
C ILE A 36 -4.23 -20.36 8.54
N LEU A 37 -3.01 -20.05 9.00
CA LEU A 37 -2.28 -18.84 8.60
C LEU A 37 -2.02 -18.82 7.08
N TYR A 38 -1.62 -19.95 6.48
CA TYR A 38 -1.44 -20.07 5.04
C TYR A 38 -2.74 -19.77 4.28
N TYR A 39 -3.81 -20.45 4.61
CA TYR A 39 -5.09 -20.28 3.91
C TYR A 39 -5.71 -18.90 4.13
N THR A 40 -5.48 -18.28 5.30
CA THR A 40 -5.98 -16.94 5.56
C THR A 40 -5.18 -15.86 4.85
N TYR A 41 -3.84 -15.92 4.87
CA TYR A 41 -3.01 -14.81 4.42
C TYR A 41 -2.34 -15.00 3.05
N ASN A 42 -2.48 -16.18 2.41
CA ASN A 42 -2.01 -16.38 1.05
C ASN A 42 -2.85 -15.53 0.07
N PRO A 43 -2.26 -14.54 -0.63
CA PRO A 43 -2.99 -13.62 -1.50
C PRO A 43 -3.58 -14.31 -2.76
N ASP A 44 -3.04 -15.48 -3.14
CA ASP A 44 -3.49 -16.22 -4.31
C ASP A 44 -4.81 -16.97 -4.07
N LEU A 45 -5.13 -17.25 -2.81
CA LEU A 45 -6.38 -17.92 -2.42
C LEU A 45 -7.49 -16.88 -2.21
N LYS A 46 -8.48 -16.82 -3.08
CA LYS A 46 -9.61 -15.89 -3.02
C LYS A 46 -10.91 -16.65 -2.87
N TYR A 47 -11.60 -16.47 -1.74
CA TYR A 47 -12.82 -17.24 -1.46
C TYR A 47 -14.09 -16.51 -1.90
N LYS A 48 -14.05 -15.20 -2.12
CA LYS A 48 -15.20 -14.38 -2.57
C LYS A 48 -16.45 -14.56 -1.70
N ILE A 49 -16.27 -14.84 -0.40
CA ILE A 49 -17.33 -15.00 0.61
C ILE A 49 -17.27 -13.83 1.57
N THR A 50 -18.37 -13.10 1.68
CA THR A 50 -18.59 -12.08 2.71
C THR A 50 -19.69 -12.53 3.66
N GLU A 51 -19.76 -11.94 4.84
CA GLU A 51 -20.75 -12.27 5.86
C GLU A 51 -22.17 -12.11 5.33
N ASP A 52 -22.47 -10.98 4.69
CA ASP A 52 -23.79 -10.69 4.10
C ASP A 52 -24.20 -11.72 3.04
N VAL A 53 -23.24 -12.21 2.27
CA VAL A 53 -23.50 -13.18 1.20
C VAL A 53 -23.76 -14.59 1.76
N ILE A 54 -23.11 -14.95 2.88
CA ILE A 54 -23.17 -16.32 3.40
C ILE A 54 -24.23 -16.53 4.50
N THR A 55 -24.53 -15.49 5.27
CA THR A 55 -25.49 -15.58 6.38
C THR A 55 -26.83 -16.23 6.00
N PRO A 56 -27.45 -15.92 4.84
CA PRO A 56 -28.72 -16.57 4.43
C PRO A 56 -28.62 -18.06 4.18
N TYR A 57 -27.41 -18.59 4.01
CA TYR A 57 -27.16 -20.01 3.71
C TYR A 57 -26.74 -20.82 4.95
N ILE A 58 -26.52 -20.17 6.10
CA ILE A 58 -26.15 -20.86 7.35
C ILE A 58 -27.39 -21.51 7.92
N ILE A 59 -27.39 -22.85 7.94
CA ILE A 59 -28.47 -23.68 8.50
C ILE A 59 -27.80 -24.56 9.55
N GLU A 60 -28.41 -24.68 10.74
CA GLU A 60 -27.94 -25.64 11.75
C GLU A 60 -27.91 -27.04 11.18
N PHE A 61 -26.73 -27.62 11.18
CA PHE A 61 -26.50 -28.99 10.73
C PHE A 61 -25.76 -29.74 11.83
N SER A 62 -26.04 -31.07 11.94
CA SER A 62 -25.44 -31.87 12.98
C SER A 62 -23.97 -32.20 12.74
N GLU A 63 -23.55 -32.29 11.48
CA GLU A 63 -22.17 -32.70 11.16
C GLU A 63 -21.76 -32.31 9.72
N TYR A 64 -20.47 -31.88 9.59
CA TYR A 64 -19.79 -31.68 8.30
C TYR A 64 -18.60 -32.65 8.27
N ASP A 65 -18.71 -33.70 7.49
CA ASP A 65 -17.76 -34.81 7.43
C ASP A 65 -16.54 -34.58 6.51
N LYS A 66 -16.45 -33.42 5.87
CA LYS A 66 -15.39 -33.09 4.89
C LYS A 66 -14.30 -32.23 5.49
N ASP A 67 -13.09 -32.33 4.92
CA ASP A 67 -11.95 -31.44 5.29
C ASP A 67 -12.25 -29.98 4.90
N PRO A 68 -12.30 -29.04 5.85
CA PRO A 68 -12.52 -27.63 5.57
C PRO A 68 -11.53 -27.02 4.56
N PHE A 69 -10.31 -27.51 4.53
CA PHE A 69 -9.29 -27.01 3.59
C PHE A 69 -9.56 -27.47 2.14
N LYS A 70 -10.24 -28.59 1.94
CA LYS A 70 -10.74 -28.98 0.60
C LYS A 70 -11.81 -28.01 0.12
N LEU A 71 -12.71 -27.60 1.02
CA LEU A 71 -13.71 -26.57 0.71
C LEU A 71 -13.04 -25.23 0.36
N LEU A 72 -12.04 -24.78 1.14
CA LEU A 72 -11.28 -23.56 0.84
C LEU A 72 -10.58 -23.64 -0.53
N ASN A 73 -9.98 -24.78 -0.88
CA ASN A 73 -9.37 -24.98 -2.20
C ASN A 73 -10.43 -24.91 -3.32
N LYS A 74 -11.61 -25.54 -3.14
CA LYS A 74 -12.70 -25.49 -4.09
C LYS A 74 -13.19 -24.06 -4.30
N LEU A 75 -13.33 -23.28 -3.22
CA LEU A 75 -13.68 -21.85 -3.28
C LEU A 75 -12.63 -21.01 -4.03
N ALA A 76 -11.34 -21.29 -3.80
CA ALA A 76 -10.25 -20.55 -4.44
C ALA A 76 -10.14 -20.79 -5.95
N THR A 77 -10.58 -21.96 -6.44
CA THR A 77 -10.41 -22.40 -7.83
C THR A 77 -11.69 -22.37 -8.66
N SER A 78 -12.85 -22.10 -8.04
CA SER A 78 -14.15 -22.13 -8.71
C SER A 78 -14.84 -20.78 -8.72
N ASN A 79 -15.75 -20.59 -9.67
CA ASN A 79 -16.72 -19.50 -9.58
C ASN A 79 -17.76 -19.83 -8.49
N ILE A 80 -18.06 -18.84 -7.66
CA ILE A 80 -19.01 -19.01 -6.56
C ILE A 80 -20.43 -19.05 -7.13
N ASN A 81 -21.11 -20.15 -6.85
CA ASN A 81 -22.52 -20.38 -7.18
C ASN A 81 -23.32 -20.71 -5.91
N ASP A 82 -24.63 -20.87 -6.03
CA ASP A 82 -25.50 -21.15 -4.89
C ASP A 82 -25.23 -22.52 -4.23
N GLU A 83 -24.82 -23.52 -5.00
CA GLU A 83 -24.42 -24.82 -4.47
C GLU A 83 -23.21 -24.67 -3.53
N LEU A 84 -22.21 -23.93 -3.97
CA LEU A 84 -21.00 -23.69 -3.19
C LEU A 84 -21.28 -22.82 -1.95
N ARG A 85 -22.21 -21.85 -2.06
CA ARG A 85 -22.68 -21.07 -0.88
C ARG A 85 -23.39 -21.96 0.12
N ARG A 86 -24.27 -22.89 -0.34
CA ARG A 86 -24.93 -23.86 0.54
C ARG A 86 -23.90 -24.77 1.22
N GLU A 87 -22.90 -25.29 0.50
CA GLU A 87 -21.84 -26.10 1.09
C GLU A 87 -21.08 -25.34 2.20
N VAL A 88 -20.76 -24.06 1.99
CA VAL A 88 -20.17 -23.18 3.03
C VAL A 88 -21.14 -22.96 4.20
N GLY A 89 -22.42 -22.75 3.91
CA GLY A 89 -23.46 -22.57 4.92
C GLY A 89 -23.64 -23.79 5.82
N VAL A 90 -23.66 -25.00 5.22
CA VAL A 90 -23.68 -26.27 5.95
C VAL A 90 -22.43 -26.45 6.81
N PHE A 91 -21.25 -26.13 6.26
CA PHE A 91 -20.01 -26.19 7.02
C PHE A 91 -20.06 -25.25 8.25
N LEU A 92 -20.42 -23.99 8.06
CA LEU A 92 -20.50 -23.02 9.18
C LEU A 92 -21.59 -23.40 10.18
N GLY A 93 -22.73 -23.91 9.73
CA GLY A 93 -23.85 -24.31 10.57
C GLY A 93 -23.61 -25.59 11.39
N SER A 94 -22.59 -26.38 11.04
CA SER A 94 -22.18 -27.58 11.79
C SER A 94 -21.20 -27.26 12.93
N LEU A 95 -20.75 -26.01 13.06
CA LEU A 95 -19.74 -25.59 14.01
C LEU A 95 -20.38 -24.95 15.25
N THR A 96 -19.64 -24.93 16.36
CA THR A 96 -19.99 -24.05 17.47
C THR A 96 -19.91 -22.58 17.05
N GLN A 97 -20.58 -21.68 17.75
CA GLN A 97 -20.55 -20.26 17.45
C GLN A 97 -19.11 -19.73 17.35
N GLU A 98 -18.25 -20.06 18.31
CA GLU A 98 -16.84 -19.63 18.34
C GLU A 98 -16.06 -20.15 17.12
N GLU A 99 -16.24 -21.40 16.75
CA GLU A 99 -15.60 -22.00 15.58
C GLU A 99 -16.15 -21.42 14.26
N GLY A 100 -17.46 -21.15 14.19
CA GLY A 100 -18.11 -20.53 13.06
C GLY A 100 -17.57 -19.12 12.80
N GLU A 101 -17.47 -18.26 13.82
CA GLU A 101 -16.86 -16.94 13.73
C GLU A 101 -15.38 -17.01 13.32
N PHE A 102 -14.65 -17.97 13.84
CA PHE A 102 -13.24 -18.17 13.47
C PHE A 102 -13.09 -18.53 11.98
N TRP A 103 -13.86 -19.48 11.48
CA TRP A 103 -13.81 -19.88 10.08
C TRP A 103 -14.35 -18.82 9.13
N LEU A 104 -15.33 -18.02 9.56
CA LEU A 104 -15.79 -16.87 8.80
C LEU A 104 -14.65 -15.83 8.62
N ASN A 105 -13.85 -15.60 9.68
CA ASN A 105 -12.66 -14.76 9.58
C ASN A 105 -11.61 -15.34 8.60
N VAL A 106 -11.42 -16.66 8.57
CA VAL A 106 -10.56 -17.33 7.58
C VAL A 106 -11.07 -17.09 6.15
N LEU A 107 -12.38 -17.26 5.92
CA LEU A 107 -13.04 -17.01 4.64
C LEU A 107 -12.96 -15.55 4.19
N GLN A 108 -13.03 -14.62 5.14
CA GLN A 108 -12.85 -13.17 4.91
C GLN A 108 -11.38 -12.76 4.78
N LYS A 109 -10.43 -13.70 4.89
CA LYS A 109 -8.99 -13.44 4.74
C LYS A 109 -8.39 -12.52 5.82
N ASP A 110 -9.02 -12.46 7.01
CA ASP A 110 -8.53 -11.67 8.15
C ASP A 110 -8.95 -12.32 9.49
N LEU A 111 -7.99 -12.86 10.24
CA LEU A 111 -8.23 -13.44 11.58
C LEU A 111 -8.54 -12.38 12.65
N ARG A 112 -8.61 -11.10 12.29
CA ARG A 112 -8.90 -9.96 13.20
C ARG A 112 -8.02 -9.92 14.45
N CYS A 113 -6.78 -10.40 14.32
CA CYS A 113 -5.80 -10.44 15.40
C CYS A 113 -4.63 -9.46 15.19
N ASN A 114 -4.76 -8.52 14.24
CA ASN A 114 -3.73 -7.51 13.91
C ASN A 114 -2.34 -8.13 13.69
N ILE A 115 -2.27 -9.28 13.00
CA ILE A 115 -1.02 -9.90 12.61
C ILE A 115 -0.70 -9.59 11.14
N SER A 116 0.55 -9.30 10.84
CA SER A 116 0.98 -9.07 9.46
C SER A 116 1.66 -10.29 8.86
N VAL A 117 1.61 -10.43 7.53
CA VAL A 117 2.38 -11.47 6.80
C VAL A 117 3.87 -11.41 7.19
N LYS A 118 4.46 -10.21 7.36
CA LYS A 118 5.84 -10.06 7.82
C LYS A 118 6.09 -10.67 9.20
N THR A 119 5.11 -10.62 10.09
CA THR A 119 5.20 -11.22 11.42
C THR A 119 5.18 -12.75 11.32
N ILE A 120 4.31 -13.30 10.48
CA ILE A 120 4.22 -14.75 10.19
C ILE A 120 5.55 -15.25 9.58
N GLN A 121 6.08 -14.53 8.60
CA GLN A 121 7.32 -14.88 7.88
C GLN A 121 8.58 -14.86 8.78
N LYS A 122 8.55 -14.14 9.92
CA LYS A 122 9.66 -14.19 10.91
C LYS A 122 9.74 -15.54 11.62
N VAL A 123 8.66 -16.32 11.62
CA VAL A 123 8.58 -17.63 12.25
C VAL A 123 8.62 -18.74 11.22
N TRP A 124 7.84 -18.62 10.15
CA TRP A 124 7.79 -19.58 9.04
C TRP A 124 8.17 -18.87 7.74
N LYS A 125 9.47 -18.79 7.49
CA LYS A 125 10.00 -18.17 6.28
C LYS A 125 9.47 -18.90 5.03
N GLY A 126 8.86 -18.16 4.11
CA GLY A 126 8.29 -18.72 2.87
C GLY A 126 6.93 -19.41 3.02
N LEU A 127 6.31 -19.39 4.21
CA LEU A 127 4.98 -19.96 4.40
C LEU A 127 3.93 -19.28 3.53
N ILE A 128 3.92 -17.96 3.55
CA ILE A 128 3.02 -17.17 2.72
C ILE A 128 3.79 -16.72 1.47
N PRO A 129 3.27 -16.95 0.25
CA PRO A 129 3.90 -16.42 -0.95
C PRO A 129 4.10 -14.91 -0.82
N GLU A 130 5.34 -14.46 -0.96
CA GLU A 130 5.63 -13.04 -0.97
C GLU A 130 5.51 -12.51 -2.38
N TRP A 131 4.56 -11.62 -2.57
CA TRP A 131 4.49 -10.79 -3.73
C TRP A 131 5.12 -9.44 -3.41
N GLY A 132 6.09 -9.05 -4.20
CA GLY A 132 6.76 -7.79 -4.01
C GLY A 132 7.05 -7.10 -5.33
N CYS A 133 7.15 -5.79 -5.29
CA CYS A 133 7.72 -4.99 -6.35
C CYS A 133 8.84 -4.11 -5.79
N MET A 134 9.64 -3.52 -6.66
CA MET A 134 10.68 -2.61 -6.23
C MET A 134 10.08 -1.35 -5.61
N LEU A 135 10.56 -0.98 -4.42
CA LEU A 135 10.10 0.17 -3.66
C LEU A 135 11.24 1.15 -3.42
N GLY A 136 10.99 2.44 -3.66
CA GLY A 136 11.95 3.50 -3.42
C GLY A 136 12.12 3.83 -1.94
N SER A 137 13.38 4.08 -1.53
CA SER A 137 13.72 4.75 -0.29
C SER A 137 13.57 6.28 -0.45
N LYS A 138 13.68 7.04 0.64
CA LYS A 138 13.69 8.49 0.55
C LYS A 138 15.07 8.98 0.09
N TYR A 139 15.11 9.95 -0.81
CA TYR A 139 16.36 10.54 -1.31
C TYR A 139 17.12 11.24 -0.18
N PHE A 140 16.49 12.15 0.54
CA PHE A 140 17.09 12.95 1.61
C PHE A 140 17.69 12.15 2.78
N ASP A 141 17.29 10.87 2.93
CA ASP A 141 17.91 9.94 3.88
C ASP A 141 19.10 9.18 3.26
N ASN A 142 19.37 9.35 1.94
CA ASN A 142 20.30 8.52 1.17
C ASN A 142 21.11 9.29 0.12
N GLU A 143 21.28 10.60 0.23
CA GLU A 143 21.95 11.47 -0.76
C GLU A 143 23.37 10.96 -1.09
N LYS A 144 24.17 10.69 -0.07
CA LYS A 144 25.52 10.14 -0.22
C LYS A 144 25.62 8.84 -1.02
N TYR A 145 24.48 8.11 -1.12
CA TYR A 145 24.45 6.86 -1.87
C TYR A 145 24.41 7.10 -3.39
N VAL A 146 24.04 8.29 -3.83
CA VAL A 146 23.94 8.68 -5.25
C VAL A 146 25.22 9.28 -5.77
N GLU A 147 26.06 9.89 -4.91
CA GLU A 147 27.30 10.53 -5.28
C GLU A 147 28.18 9.65 -6.16
N GLY A 148 28.67 10.21 -7.27
CA GLY A 148 29.53 9.53 -8.24
C GLY A 148 28.87 8.43 -9.07
N LYS A 149 27.53 8.26 -8.98
CA LYS A 149 26.80 7.25 -9.74
C LYS A 149 25.92 7.90 -10.81
N SER A 150 25.80 7.23 -11.95
CA SER A 150 24.84 7.63 -12.97
C SER A 150 23.41 7.25 -12.59
N PHE A 151 22.48 8.14 -12.88
CA PHE A 151 21.06 7.97 -12.56
C PHE A 151 20.14 8.56 -13.63
N THR A 152 18.89 8.16 -13.58
CA THR A 152 17.80 8.69 -14.39
C THR A 152 16.70 9.21 -13.46
N LEU A 153 16.28 10.47 -13.70
CA LEU A 153 15.12 11.07 -13.03
C LEU A 153 13.89 10.96 -13.92
N THR A 154 12.79 10.56 -13.33
CA THR A 154 11.45 10.57 -13.96
C THR A 154 10.47 11.29 -13.05
N VAL A 155 9.35 11.77 -13.59
CA VAL A 155 8.27 12.34 -12.78
C VAL A 155 7.71 11.26 -11.85
N LYS A 156 7.48 11.63 -10.60
CA LYS A 156 6.77 10.76 -9.67
C LYS A 156 5.27 10.91 -9.87
N LEU A 157 4.69 9.92 -10.54
CA LEU A 157 3.28 9.90 -10.84
C LEU A 157 2.45 9.63 -9.58
N ASP A 158 1.31 10.31 -9.45
CA ASP A 158 0.32 10.08 -8.39
C ASP A 158 -0.91 9.38 -8.96
N GLY A 159 -0.87 8.06 -8.94
CA GLY A 159 -1.90 7.19 -9.50
C GLY A 159 -2.07 5.91 -8.67
N HIS A 160 -2.33 4.81 -9.36
CA HIS A 160 -2.46 3.50 -8.75
C HIS A 160 -1.39 2.55 -9.30
N ARG A 161 -0.44 2.13 -8.45
CA ARG A 161 0.58 1.15 -8.84
C ARG A 161 -0.06 -0.09 -9.43
N CYS A 162 0.42 -0.47 -10.61
CA CYS A 162 -0.04 -1.65 -11.32
C CYS A 162 1.14 -2.47 -11.86
N LEU A 163 1.10 -3.77 -11.60
CA LEU A 163 2.01 -4.74 -12.18
C LEU A 163 1.22 -5.61 -13.16
N ILE A 164 1.59 -5.55 -14.45
CA ILE A 164 1.01 -6.45 -15.45
C ILE A 164 1.94 -7.66 -15.58
N VAL A 165 1.46 -8.82 -15.19
CA VAL A 165 2.17 -10.08 -15.27
C VAL A 165 1.71 -10.85 -16.50
N LYS A 166 2.64 -11.12 -17.43
CA LYS A 166 2.40 -11.94 -18.60
C LYS A 166 3.23 -13.22 -18.52
N HIS A 167 2.55 -14.36 -18.55
CA HIS A 167 3.17 -15.67 -18.65
C HIS A 167 2.39 -16.55 -19.62
N GLY A 168 2.95 -16.78 -20.80
CA GLY A 168 2.24 -17.39 -21.91
C GLY A 168 1.00 -16.60 -22.29
N LYS A 169 -0.15 -17.25 -22.25
CA LYS A 169 -1.46 -16.63 -22.51
C LYS A 169 -2.13 -16.06 -21.27
N ASP A 170 -1.59 -16.34 -20.07
CA ASP A 170 -2.12 -15.80 -18.81
C ASP A 170 -1.55 -14.40 -18.60
N ILE A 171 -2.44 -13.40 -18.62
CA ILE A 171 -2.08 -12.00 -18.42
C ILE A 171 -3.00 -11.44 -17.34
N LYS A 172 -2.39 -10.96 -16.26
CA LYS A 172 -3.11 -10.41 -15.12
C LYS A 172 -2.48 -9.13 -14.61
N ALA A 173 -3.32 -8.25 -14.12
CA ALA A 173 -2.94 -6.99 -13.52
C ALA A 173 -3.10 -7.04 -11.99
N TYR A 174 -2.12 -6.52 -11.26
CA TYR A 174 -2.13 -6.57 -9.80
C TYR A 174 -1.80 -5.22 -9.18
N THR A 175 -2.43 -4.95 -8.04
CA THR A 175 -2.01 -3.86 -7.16
C THR A 175 -0.66 -4.19 -6.50
N ARG A 176 -0.04 -3.18 -5.89
CA ARG A 176 1.16 -3.34 -5.07
C ARG A 176 1.00 -4.39 -3.95
N GLN A 177 -0.22 -4.64 -3.46
CA GLN A 177 -0.53 -5.62 -2.42
C GLN A 177 -1.01 -6.97 -2.97
N HIS A 178 -0.77 -7.24 -4.25
CA HIS A 178 -1.19 -8.48 -4.93
C HIS A 178 -2.70 -8.67 -5.04
N LYS A 179 -3.48 -7.60 -4.93
CA LYS A 179 -4.89 -7.65 -5.30
C LYS A 179 -5.01 -7.50 -6.81
N GLU A 180 -5.73 -8.39 -7.47
CA GLU A 180 -5.95 -8.32 -8.91
C GLU A 180 -6.84 -7.14 -9.29
N TYR A 181 -6.46 -6.44 -10.35
CA TYR A 181 -7.33 -5.50 -11.06
C TYR A 181 -8.12 -6.26 -12.12
N LEU A 182 -9.44 -6.16 -12.05
CA LEU A 182 -10.34 -6.69 -13.08
C LEU A 182 -10.77 -5.54 -14.01
N GLY A 183 -11.11 -5.88 -15.27
CA GLY A 183 -11.68 -4.93 -16.22
C GLY A 183 -10.68 -3.94 -16.82
N LEU A 184 -9.41 -4.24 -16.88
CA LEU A 184 -8.38 -3.49 -17.62
C LEU A 184 -8.19 -4.06 -19.04
N ASP A 185 -9.30 -4.36 -19.72
CA ASP A 185 -9.32 -5.13 -20.97
C ASP A 185 -8.50 -4.47 -22.08
N ASP A 186 -8.57 -3.14 -22.22
CA ASP A 186 -7.81 -2.39 -23.23
C ASP A 186 -6.29 -2.60 -23.05
N ILE A 187 -5.79 -2.50 -21.82
CA ILE A 187 -4.38 -2.70 -21.48
C ILE A 187 -3.99 -4.18 -21.63
N ILE A 188 -4.81 -5.12 -21.14
CA ILE A 188 -4.54 -6.56 -21.22
C ILE A 188 -4.51 -7.03 -22.67
N ASN A 189 -5.44 -6.57 -23.51
CA ASN A 189 -5.47 -6.88 -24.94
C ASN A 189 -4.20 -6.38 -25.64
N GLU A 190 -3.75 -5.17 -25.32
CA GLU A 190 -2.51 -4.63 -25.89
C GLU A 190 -1.28 -5.42 -25.46
N VAL A 191 -1.19 -5.83 -24.17
CA VAL A 191 -0.11 -6.69 -23.65
C VAL A 191 -0.16 -8.08 -24.30
N SER A 192 -1.33 -8.59 -24.67
CA SER A 192 -1.46 -9.91 -25.29
C SER A 192 -0.73 -10.00 -26.65
N THR A 193 -0.58 -8.86 -27.33
CA THR A 193 0.14 -8.76 -28.62
C THR A 193 1.65 -8.72 -28.47
N MET A 194 2.18 -8.56 -27.26
CA MET A 194 3.61 -8.44 -27.00
C MET A 194 4.24 -9.83 -26.84
N GLU A 195 5.47 -9.99 -27.32
CA GLU A 195 6.21 -11.24 -27.22
C GLU A 195 6.90 -11.43 -25.88
N GLY A 196 7.03 -12.70 -25.46
CA GLY A 196 7.78 -13.12 -24.27
C GLY A 196 6.98 -13.04 -22.98
N ASP A 197 7.63 -13.53 -21.90
CA ASP A 197 7.10 -13.57 -20.54
C ASP A 197 7.79 -12.50 -19.69
N PHE A 198 7.02 -11.59 -19.15
CA PHE A 198 7.55 -10.42 -18.42
C PHE A 198 6.54 -9.86 -17.42
N VAL A 199 7.04 -8.97 -16.57
CA VAL A 199 6.23 -8.11 -15.72
C VAL A 199 6.51 -6.65 -16.10
N LEU A 200 5.46 -5.91 -16.46
CA LEU A 200 5.51 -4.45 -16.55
C LEU A 200 5.18 -3.87 -15.19
N ASP A 201 6.00 -2.94 -14.73
CA ASP A 201 5.82 -2.22 -13.49
C ASP A 201 5.51 -0.75 -13.81
N GLY A 202 4.34 -0.27 -13.42
CA GLY A 202 3.85 1.04 -13.81
C GLY A 202 2.84 1.63 -12.84
N GLU A 203 2.30 2.77 -13.23
CA GLU A 203 1.23 3.48 -12.54
C GLU A 203 0.03 3.60 -13.47
N LEU A 204 -1.18 3.24 -13.02
CA LEU A 204 -2.41 3.53 -13.73
C LEU A 204 -2.78 4.99 -13.52
N LEU A 205 -3.04 5.66 -14.63
CA LEU A 205 -3.58 7.02 -14.66
C LEU A 205 -4.75 7.08 -15.65
N VAL A 206 -5.60 8.08 -15.47
CA VAL A 206 -6.58 8.43 -16.50
C VAL A 206 -5.86 8.76 -17.82
N SER A 207 -6.36 8.28 -18.96
CA SER A 207 -5.62 8.32 -20.24
C SER A 207 -5.23 9.74 -20.71
N ASN A 208 -6.04 10.74 -20.37
CA ASN A 208 -5.74 12.15 -20.65
C ASN A 208 -5.01 12.86 -19.48
N TYR A 209 -4.23 12.15 -18.66
CA TYR A 209 -3.60 12.70 -17.47
C TYR A 209 -2.70 13.92 -17.73
N LYS A 210 -2.14 14.03 -18.92
CA LYS A 210 -1.30 15.20 -19.31
C LYS A 210 -2.12 16.47 -19.53
N GLU A 211 -3.44 16.35 -19.77
CA GLU A 211 -4.35 17.46 -20.06
C GLU A 211 -5.08 17.98 -18.81
N ILE A 212 -5.06 17.22 -17.73
CA ILE A 212 -5.74 17.60 -16.47
C ILE A 212 -4.74 17.98 -15.38
N PRO A 213 -5.13 18.88 -14.46
CA PRO A 213 -4.25 19.33 -13.38
C PRO A 213 -3.74 18.16 -12.53
N PRO A 214 -2.44 18.13 -12.17
CA PRO A 214 -1.83 17.02 -11.43
C PRO A 214 -2.58 16.64 -10.16
N GLU A 215 -3.06 17.62 -9.39
CA GLU A 215 -3.78 17.44 -8.13
C GLU A 215 -5.12 16.72 -8.28
N THR A 216 -5.69 16.69 -9.47
CA THR A 216 -6.97 16.01 -9.76
C THR A 216 -6.79 14.60 -10.32
N ARG A 217 -5.60 14.25 -10.81
CA ARG A 217 -5.32 12.98 -11.52
C ARG A 217 -5.59 11.76 -10.65
N TYR A 218 -5.13 11.76 -9.41
CA TYR A 218 -5.37 10.64 -8.47
C TYR A 218 -6.86 10.38 -8.26
N LYS A 219 -7.66 11.45 -8.04
CA LYS A 219 -9.10 11.33 -7.84
C LYS A 219 -9.81 10.85 -9.12
N ALA A 220 -9.46 11.40 -10.26
CA ALA A 220 -10.01 10.99 -11.56
C ALA A 220 -9.70 9.51 -11.84
N THR A 221 -8.45 9.09 -11.65
CA THR A 221 -8.03 7.70 -11.82
C THR A 221 -8.75 6.77 -10.84
N SER A 222 -8.82 7.15 -9.55
CA SER A 222 -9.50 6.36 -8.50
C SER A 222 -10.98 6.13 -8.80
N ASN A 223 -11.66 7.11 -9.38
CA ASN A 223 -13.08 7.01 -9.75
C ASN A 223 -13.33 5.94 -10.84
N ILE A 224 -12.32 5.63 -11.65
CA ILE A 224 -12.40 4.59 -12.68
C ILE A 224 -11.91 3.25 -12.09
N VAL A 225 -10.72 3.25 -11.51
CA VAL A 225 -10.02 2.03 -11.08
C VAL A 225 -10.73 1.26 -9.97
N ARG A 226 -11.50 1.95 -9.11
CA ARG A 226 -12.25 1.32 -7.99
C ARG A 226 -13.59 0.71 -8.38
N LYS A 227 -14.07 0.93 -9.60
CA LYS A 227 -15.33 0.32 -10.07
C LYS A 227 -15.12 -1.17 -10.35
N ASP A 228 -16.14 -1.97 -10.14
CA ASP A 228 -16.13 -3.42 -10.44
C ASP A 228 -16.49 -3.75 -11.91
N SER A 229 -16.66 -2.70 -12.75
CA SER A 229 -16.94 -2.82 -14.19
C SER A 229 -15.66 -2.73 -15.04
N VAL A 230 -15.81 -2.89 -16.36
CA VAL A 230 -14.75 -2.59 -17.34
C VAL A 230 -14.28 -1.15 -17.17
N LYS A 231 -12.97 -0.93 -17.25
CA LYS A 231 -12.28 0.32 -16.93
C LYS A 231 -11.75 0.97 -18.20
N HIS A 232 -12.61 1.71 -18.90
CA HIS A 232 -12.19 2.53 -20.03
C HIS A 232 -11.60 3.87 -19.59
N GLY A 233 -10.73 4.44 -20.43
CA GLY A 233 -10.11 5.74 -20.17
C GLY A 233 -9.00 5.73 -19.13
N VAL A 234 -8.35 4.58 -18.92
CA VAL A 234 -7.17 4.41 -18.05
C VAL A 234 -6.02 3.86 -18.89
N SER A 235 -4.83 4.42 -18.70
CA SER A 235 -3.58 3.95 -19.31
C SER A 235 -2.58 3.53 -18.24
N LEU A 236 -1.67 2.61 -18.60
CA LEU A 236 -0.53 2.23 -17.79
C LEU A 236 0.68 3.07 -18.18
N ILE A 237 1.22 3.84 -17.26
CA ILE A 237 2.48 4.55 -17.45
C ILE A 237 3.58 3.69 -16.84
N ALA A 238 4.25 2.91 -17.68
CA ALA A 238 5.25 1.94 -17.28
C ALA A 238 6.61 2.62 -17.02
N PHE A 239 7.30 2.20 -15.98
CA PHE A 239 8.63 2.69 -15.63
C PHE A 239 9.67 1.58 -15.52
N ASP A 240 9.26 0.31 -15.54
CA ASP A 240 10.19 -0.82 -15.57
C ASP A 240 9.58 -2.04 -16.27
N ILE A 241 10.46 -2.93 -16.80
CA ILE A 241 10.12 -4.23 -17.36
C ILE A 241 11.09 -5.28 -16.82
N VAL A 242 10.57 -6.40 -16.35
CA VAL A 242 11.36 -7.47 -15.74
C VAL A 242 10.98 -8.81 -16.37
N PRO A 243 11.92 -9.68 -16.76
CA PRO A 243 11.60 -11.04 -17.17
C PRO A 243 10.81 -11.77 -16.08
N TYR A 244 9.74 -12.48 -16.47
CA TYR A 244 8.86 -13.17 -15.54
C TYR A 244 9.62 -14.10 -14.56
N GLN A 245 10.57 -14.89 -15.09
CA GLN A 245 11.34 -15.83 -14.29
C GLN A 245 12.25 -15.16 -13.25
N ASP A 246 12.72 -13.94 -13.51
CA ASP A 246 13.52 -13.17 -12.56
C ASP A 246 12.61 -12.49 -11.53
N PHE A 247 11.45 -12.03 -11.97
CA PHE A 247 10.46 -11.41 -11.07
C PHE A 247 9.97 -12.39 -9.99
N ILE A 248 9.62 -13.63 -10.35
CA ILE A 248 9.19 -14.64 -9.38
C ILE A 248 10.32 -15.07 -8.42
N LYS A 249 11.58 -14.93 -8.81
CA LYS A 249 12.75 -15.11 -7.93
C LYS A 249 12.99 -13.91 -7.01
N GLY A 250 12.24 -12.83 -7.19
CA GLY A 250 12.34 -11.59 -6.40
C GLY A 250 13.49 -10.68 -6.79
N LYS A 251 14.26 -11.01 -7.87
CA LYS A 251 15.40 -10.20 -8.31
C LYS A 251 15.73 -10.43 -9.79
N CYS A 252 15.92 -9.32 -10.53
CA CYS A 252 16.52 -9.30 -11.87
C CYS A 252 17.84 -8.52 -11.83
N ASN A 253 18.94 -9.16 -12.19
CA ASN A 253 20.27 -8.54 -12.14
C ASN A 253 20.56 -7.60 -13.30
N THR A 254 19.75 -7.59 -14.36
CA THR A 254 19.90 -6.65 -15.46
C THR A 254 19.83 -5.21 -14.95
N PRO A 255 20.79 -4.34 -15.29
CA PRO A 255 20.81 -2.94 -14.88
C PRO A 255 19.55 -2.18 -15.31
N TYR A 256 19.14 -1.17 -14.52
CA TYR A 256 17.96 -0.36 -14.86
C TYR A 256 18.03 0.25 -16.27
N ILE A 257 19.19 0.76 -16.65
CA ILE A 257 19.34 1.42 -17.97
C ILE A 257 19.08 0.47 -19.16
N GLU A 258 19.40 -0.81 -19.02
CA GLU A 258 19.13 -1.83 -20.03
C GLU A 258 17.65 -2.24 -20.03
N ARG A 259 17.06 -2.41 -18.83
CA ARG A 259 15.62 -2.66 -18.68
C ARG A 259 14.79 -1.51 -19.26
N ARG A 260 15.23 -0.26 -19.00
CA ARG A 260 14.60 0.94 -19.55
C ARG A 260 14.66 0.97 -21.09
N LYS A 261 15.80 0.67 -21.69
CA LYS A 261 15.95 0.58 -23.13
C LYS A 261 15.01 -0.48 -23.72
N ARG A 262 14.93 -1.65 -23.09
CA ARG A 262 13.99 -2.69 -23.50
C ARG A 262 12.54 -2.23 -23.38
N LEU A 263 12.19 -1.56 -22.30
CA LEU A 263 10.84 -1.02 -22.08
C LEU A 263 10.44 -0.07 -23.22
N GLU A 264 11.30 0.87 -23.58
CA GLU A 264 11.08 1.82 -24.67
C GLU A 264 10.90 1.10 -26.02
N GLN A 265 11.67 0.05 -26.26
CA GLN A 265 11.56 -0.75 -27.49
C GLN A 265 10.24 -1.52 -27.59
N VAL A 266 9.82 -2.19 -26.51
CA VAL A 266 8.61 -3.04 -26.54
C VAL A 266 7.31 -2.26 -26.47
N LEU A 267 7.35 -1.03 -25.94
CA LEU A 267 6.19 -0.14 -25.80
C LEU A 267 6.09 0.91 -26.93
N SER A 268 7.00 0.88 -27.90
CA SER A 268 6.89 1.77 -29.07
C SER A 268 5.54 1.52 -29.78
N ASN A 269 4.80 2.59 -30.05
CA ASN A 269 3.49 2.56 -30.73
C ASN A 269 2.36 1.81 -29.98
N LYS A 270 2.37 1.82 -28.65
CA LYS A 270 1.25 1.34 -27.85
C LYS A 270 0.27 2.49 -27.57
N GLN A 271 -1.02 2.15 -27.46
CA GLN A 271 -2.09 3.15 -27.27
C GLN A 271 -2.45 3.33 -25.79
N PHE A 272 -2.48 2.22 -25.05
CA PHE A 272 -2.93 2.20 -23.65
C PHE A 272 -1.78 2.05 -22.65
N ILE A 273 -0.54 1.91 -23.16
CA ILE A 273 0.65 1.75 -22.34
C ILE A 273 1.71 2.73 -22.81
N GLU A 274 2.08 3.66 -21.95
CA GLU A 274 3.14 4.64 -22.22
C GLU A 274 4.36 4.36 -21.34
N VAL A 275 5.53 4.83 -21.75
CA VAL A 275 6.73 4.83 -20.90
C VAL A 275 6.80 6.18 -20.17
N VAL A 276 7.06 6.18 -18.86
CA VAL A 276 7.21 7.41 -18.09
C VAL A 276 8.31 8.30 -18.69
N ASP A 277 8.08 9.60 -18.79
CA ASP A 277 9.02 10.55 -19.36
C ASP A 277 10.29 10.70 -18.49
N ILE A 278 11.46 10.79 -19.14
CA ILE A 278 12.74 11.08 -18.49
C ILE A 278 12.88 12.60 -18.35
N VAL A 279 13.09 13.06 -17.12
CA VAL A 279 13.38 14.47 -16.81
C VAL A 279 14.87 14.76 -16.93
N TYR A 280 15.71 13.83 -16.48
CA TYR A 280 17.17 13.96 -16.52
C TYR A 280 17.82 12.58 -16.57
N LYS A 281 18.97 12.49 -17.25
CA LYS A 281 19.83 11.31 -17.25
C LYS A 281 21.30 11.77 -17.23
N GLY A 282 22.01 11.39 -16.19
CA GLY A 282 23.42 11.79 -16.01
C GLY A 282 23.98 11.33 -14.68
N SER A 283 24.96 12.06 -14.16
CA SER A 283 25.60 11.81 -12.87
C SER A 283 25.78 13.07 -12.02
N ASP A 284 25.30 14.20 -12.51
CA ASP A 284 25.37 15.50 -11.81
C ASP A 284 24.25 15.57 -10.77
N THR A 285 24.61 15.57 -9.49
CA THR A 285 23.68 15.63 -8.37
C THR A 285 23.16 17.06 -8.12
N ASP A 286 23.83 18.10 -8.61
CA ASP A 286 23.45 19.49 -8.37
C ASP A 286 22.17 19.88 -9.12
N VAL A 287 21.82 19.13 -10.18
CA VAL A 287 20.57 19.35 -10.93
C VAL A 287 19.32 18.84 -10.20
N ILE A 288 19.48 17.98 -9.17
CA ILE A 288 18.36 17.25 -8.56
C ILE A 288 17.38 18.20 -7.88
N ILE A 289 17.87 19.10 -7.05
CA ILE A 289 17.00 20.03 -6.30
C ILE A 289 16.33 21.06 -7.20
N PRO A 290 17.05 21.74 -8.14
CA PRO A 290 16.40 22.61 -9.13
C PRO A 290 15.29 21.91 -9.94
N LEU A 291 15.52 20.69 -10.40
CA LEU A 291 14.51 19.92 -11.13
C LEU A 291 13.33 19.50 -10.26
N LEU A 292 13.58 19.13 -8.99
CA LEU A 292 12.50 18.86 -8.05
C LEU A 292 11.63 20.09 -7.82
N ASP A 293 12.24 21.27 -7.68
CA ASP A 293 11.53 22.54 -7.50
C ASP A 293 10.72 22.90 -8.75
N GLU A 294 11.29 22.74 -9.93
CA GLU A 294 10.58 22.93 -11.20
C GLU A 294 9.36 22.03 -11.34
N ILE A 295 9.53 20.73 -11.11
CA ILE A 295 8.46 19.73 -11.28
C ILE A 295 7.34 19.95 -10.25
N THR A 296 7.71 20.23 -8.99
CA THR A 296 6.71 20.49 -7.94
C THR A 296 6.00 21.84 -8.12
N SER A 297 6.65 22.84 -8.72
CA SER A 297 5.99 24.11 -9.07
C SER A 297 4.91 23.96 -10.14
N LYS A 298 4.98 22.89 -10.96
CA LYS A 298 3.95 22.49 -11.93
C LYS A 298 2.84 21.64 -11.31
N GLY A 299 2.87 21.42 -9.98
CA GLY A 299 1.87 20.65 -9.24
C GLY A 299 2.13 19.13 -9.20
N GLU A 300 3.23 18.64 -9.78
CA GLU A 300 3.57 17.22 -9.74
C GLU A 300 4.05 16.79 -8.35
N GLU A 301 3.88 15.50 -8.01
CA GLU A 301 4.20 14.95 -6.68
C GLU A 301 5.70 15.02 -6.33
N GLY A 302 6.57 15.05 -7.35
CA GLY A 302 8.01 15.06 -7.21
C GLY A 302 8.72 14.23 -8.27
N LEU A 303 9.87 13.66 -7.90
CA LEU A 303 10.71 12.88 -8.81
C LEU A 303 10.99 11.47 -8.26
N MET A 304 11.25 10.55 -9.19
CA MET A 304 11.83 9.23 -8.90
C MET A 304 13.23 9.18 -9.50
N LEU A 305 14.22 8.81 -8.70
CA LEU A 305 15.61 8.60 -9.10
C LEU A 305 15.90 7.12 -9.18
N ASN A 306 16.27 6.65 -10.37
CA ASN A 306 16.73 5.29 -10.61
C ASN A 306 18.23 5.30 -10.83
N LEU A 307 19.01 4.55 -10.03
CA LEU A 307 20.42 4.33 -10.32
C LEU A 307 20.57 3.43 -11.55
N ASN A 308 21.28 3.92 -12.58
CA ASN A 308 21.36 3.27 -13.89
C ASN A 308 21.89 1.83 -13.87
N ASN A 309 22.83 1.54 -12.97
CA ASN A 309 23.43 0.21 -12.84
C ASN A 309 22.78 -0.67 -11.76
N HIS A 310 21.59 -0.26 -11.22
CA HIS A 310 20.97 -1.03 -10.14
C HIS A 310 20.05 -2.14 -10.68
N PRO A 311 20.09 -3.36 -10.07
CA PRO A 311 19.15 -4.45 -10.38
C PRO A 311 17.71 -4.08 -9.98
N TYR A 312 16.72 -4.81 -10.51
CA TYR A 312 15.38 -4.80 -9.95
C TYR A 312 15.32 -5.77 -8.76
N GLU A 313 14.83 -5.30 -7.62
CA GLU A 313 14.68 -6.12 -6.42
C GLU A 313 13.26 -5.95 -5.87
N CYS A 314 12.52 -7.04 -5.67
CA CYS A 314 11.15 -7.04 -5.14
C CYS A 314 11.09 -6.65 -3.64
N LYS A 315 11.77 -5.57 -3.26
CA LYS A 315 11.85 -5.02 -1.90
C LYS A 315 12.12 -3.51 -1.93
N ARG A 316 12.15 -2.89 -0.75
CA ARG A 316 12.66 -1.51 -0.64
C ARG A 316 14.16 -1.49 -0.86
N THR A 317 14.61 -0.59 -1.75
CA THR A 317 16.02 -0.47 -2.15
C THR A 317 16.47 0.99 -2.18
N LYS A 318 17.79 1.19 -2.12
CA LYS A 318 18.43 2.50 -2.36
C LYS A 318 18.76 2.73 -3.85
N GLY A 319 18.56 1.72 -4.69
CA GLY A 319 18.69 1.86 -6.14
C GLY A 319 17.57 2.62 -6.81
N LEU A 320 16.43 2.73 -6.10
CA LEU A 320 15.29 3.55 -6.45
C LEU A 320 15.04 4.53 -5.30
N LEU A 321 15.06 5.83 -5.56
CA LEU A 321 14.85 6.85 -4.55
C LEU A 321 13.68 7.75 -4.95
N LYS A 322 12.87 8.13 -3.96
CA LYS A 322 11.75 9.05 -4.14
C LYS A 322 12.11 10.42 -3.56
N LEU A 323 11.91 11.44 -4.36
CA LEU A 323 12.07 12.84 -4.02
C LEU A 323 10.69 13.48 -3.98
N LYS A 324 10.32 13.98 -2.81
CA LYS A 324 9.07 14.71 -2.60
C LYS A 324 9.42 15.98 -1.84
N LYS A 325 8.84 17.08 -2.28
CA LYS A 325 8.92 18.34 -1.53
C LYS A 325 7.81 18.32 -0.48
N PHE A 326 8.17 18.44 0.78
CA PHE A 326 7.20 18.70 1.84
C PHE A 326 7.11 20.21 2.04
N GLN A 327 5.88 20.69 2.06
CA GLN A 327 5.59 22.05 2.49
C GLN A 327 5.62 22.10 4.02
N THR A 328 5.84 23.27 4.57
CA THR A 328 5.69 23.51 6.01
C THR A 328 4.60 24.54 6.24
N ALA A 329 3.96 24.44 7.38
CA ALA A 329 3.00 25.43 7.84
C ALA A 329 3.20 25.68 9.34
N ASP A 330 2.99 26.93 9.73
CA ASP A 330 2.87 27.34 11.13
C ASP A 330 1.38 27.32 11.49
N VAL A 331 0.98 26.37 12.31
CA VAL A 331 -0.41 26.05 12.60
C VAL A 331 -0.70 26.16 14.10
N ARG A 332 -1.96 26.42 14.48
CA ARG A 332 -2.36 26.51 15.89
C ARG A 332 -2.82 25.16 16.37
N VAL A 333 -2.32 24.69 17.50
CA VAL A 333 -2.84 23.50 18.21
C VAL A 333 -4.07 23.90 19.00
N VAL A 334 -5.19 23.24 18.75
CA VAL A 334 -6.48 23.50 19.42
C VAL A 334 -6.90 22.36 20.34
N GLU A 335 -6.34 21.15 20.15
CA GLU A 335 -6.68 20.00 20.96
C GLU A 335 -5.51 19.01 21.00
N VAL A 336 -5.38 18.31 22.12
CA VAL A 336 -4.45 17.19 22.30
C VAL A 336 -5.27 15.93 22.54
N LEU A 337 -5.14 14.96 21.62
CA LEU A 337 -5.92 13.72 21.62
C LEU A 337 -5.10 12.58 22.23
N GLU A 338 -5.72 11.80 23.10
CA GLU A 338 -5.16 10.56 23.59
C GLU A 338 -5.08 9.52 22.48
N GLY A 339 -4.09 8.64 22.56
CA GLY A 339 -3.88 7.57 21.57
C GLY A 339 -4.55 6.27 21.99
N ASP A 340 -4.78 5.43 20.98
CA ASP A 340 -5.29 4.06 21.15
C ASP A 340 -4.18 3.01 21.05
N GLY A 341 -4.45 1.82 21.57
CA GLY A 341 -3.57 0.66 21.44
C GLY A 341 -2.20 0.92 22.08
N LYS A 342 -1.12 0.88 21.29
CA LYS A 342 0.25 1.13 21.79
C LYS A 342 0.49 2.56 22.30
N TYR A 343 -0.40 3.49 21.99
CA TYR A 343 -0.33 4.89 22.40
C TYR A 343 -1.37 5.22 23.48
N LYS A 344 -2.02 4.23 24.09
CA LYS A 344 -2.86 4.41 25.26
C LYS A 344 -2.03 5.07 26.39
N ASP A 345 -2.63 6.01 27.11
CA ASP A 345 -1.98 6.85 28.14
C ASP A 345 -0.80 7.69 27.57
N LYS A 346 -0.83 7.98 26.25
CA LYS A 346 0.11 8.86 25.55
C LYS A 346 -0.63 9.73 24.53
N LEU A 347 0.02 10.77 24.04
CA LEU A 347 -0.50 11.56 22.93
C LEU A 347 -0.66 10.68 21.67
N GLY A 348 -1.86 10.60 21.12
CA GLY A 348 -2.18 9.97 19.84
C GLY A 348 -1.98 10.93 18.68
N ALA A 349 -2.60 12.11 18.77
CA ALA A 349 -2.55 13.16 17.77
C ALA A 349 -2.79 14.53 18.41
N ILE A 350 -2.51 15.59 17.64
CA ILE A 350 -2.98 16.94 17.94
C ILE A 350 -3.98 17.35 16.86
N THR A 351 -5.03 18.07 17.23
CA THR A 351 -5.89 18.78 16.29
C THR A 351 -5.33 20.18 16.06
N ILE A 352 -5.13 20.53 14.80
CA ILE A 352 -4.57 21.80 14.40
C ILE A 352 -5.54 22.64 13.59
N GLU A 353 -5.41 23.97 13.66
CA GLU A 353 -6.04 24.94 12.77
C GLU A 353 -5.02 25.47 11.75
N PHE A 354 -5.42 25.48 10.49
CA PHE A 354 -4.65 26.06 9.38
C PHE A 354 -5.59 26.86 8.47
N GLU A 355 -5.04 27.83 7.73
CA GLU A 355 -5.80 28.66 6.81
C GLU A 355 -5.69 28.13 5.38
N HIS A 356 -6.83 28.06 4.69
CA HIS A 356 -6.88 27.82 3.25
C HIS A 356 -8.03 28.62 2.64
N ASN A 357 -7.74 29.36 1.56
CA ASN A 357 -8.71 30.23 0.88
C ASN A 357 -9.40 31.25 1.81
N ARG A 358 -8.69 31.78 2.81
CA ARG A 358 -9.18 32.71 3.86
C ARG A 358 -10.18 32.07 4.83
N GLU A 359 -10.27 30.76 4.87
CA GLU A 359 -11.08 30.01 5.81
C GLU A 359 -10.19 29.19 6.73
N ILE A 360 -10.61 29.02 7.98
CA ILE A 360 -9.91 28.22 8.97
C ILE A 360 -10.44 26.79 8.92
N HIS A 361 -9.54 25.85 8.72
CA HIS A 361 -9.86 24.42 8.68
C HIS A 361 -9.13 23.69 9.80
N ARG A 362 -9.62 22.49 10.13
CA ARG A 362 -9.04 21.64 11.16
C ARG A 362 -8.66 20.26 10.60
N CYS A 363 -7.54 19.74 11.04
CA CYS A 363 -7.19 18.34 10.82
C CYS A 363 -6.29 17.82 11.95
N ASN A 364 -6.15 16.47 12.00
CA ASN A 364 -5.36 15.81 13.03
C ASN A 364 -3.96 15.49 12.52
N VAL A 365 -2.96 15.69 13.37
CA VAL A 365 -1.54 15.36 13.14
C VAL A 365 -1.12 14.32 14.16
N GLY A 366 -0.99 13.06 13.72
CA GLY A 366 -0.62 11.93 14.59
C GLY A 366 0.79 11.38 14.33
N SER A 367 1.48 11.86 13.28
CA SER A 367 2.81 11.40 12.91
C SER A 367 3.91 12.43 13.25
N GLY A 368 5.15 11.94 13.39
CA GLY A 368 6.33 12.79 13.66
C GLY A 368 6.72 12.89 15.14
N PHE A 369 5.85 12.53 16.06
CA PHE A 369 6.16 12.53 17.49
C PHE A 369 7.03 11.34 17.89
N SER A 370 8.08 11.58 18.66
CA SER A 370 8.83 10.54 19.38
C SER A 370 8.00 9.97 20.53
N ASP A 371 8.39 8.81 21.07
CA ASP A 371 7.72 8.21 22.22
C ASP A 371 7.83 9.08 23.48
N ASP A 372 8.94 9.80 23.66
CA ASP A 372 9.16 10.74 24.76
C ASP A 372 8.27 11.99 24.62
N GLU A 373 8.17 12.57 23.43
CA GLU A 373 7.26 13.68 23.14
C GLU A 373 5.80 13.30 23.38
N ARG A 374 5.40 12.09 22.98
CA ARG A 374 4.04 11.60 23.23
C ARG A 374 3.71 11.51 24.72
N LEU A 375 4.65 11.04 25.52
CA LEU A 375 4.48 10.96 26.96
C LEU A 375 4.47 12.34 27.60
N LEU A 376 5.38 13.22 27.19
CA LEU A 376 5.48 14.58 27.69
C LEU A 376 4.19 15.36 27.43
N TYR A 377 3.74 15.42 26.17
CA TYR A 377 2.59 16.25 25.79
C TYR A 377 1.24 15.63 26.20
N HIS A 378 1.18 14.34 26.50
CA HIS A 378 0.02 13.75 27.16
C HIS A 378 -0.10 14.20 28.62
N ARG A 379 1.04 14.25 29.35
CA ARG A 379 1.08 14.68 30.76
C ARG A 379 0.96 16.19 30.94
N GLN A 380 1.43 16.95 29.97
CA GLN A 380 1.47 18.41 30.00
C GLN A 380 0.94 18.98 28.66
N PRO A 381 -0.37 18.82 28.37
CA PRO A 381 -0.94 19.26 27.10
C PRO A 381 -0.88 20.79 26.92
N GLU A 382 -0.79 21.56 28.00
CA GLU A 382 -0.63 23.01 27.99
C GLU A 382 0.65 23.49 27.28
N LEU A 383 1.65 22.62 27.14
CA LEU A 383 2.87 22.93 26.38
C LEU A 383 2.57 23.07 24.86
N LEU A 384 1.52 22.43 24.35
CA LEU A 384 1.10 22.50 22.96
C LEU A 384 -0.19 23.31 22.73
N LEU A 385 -1.14 23.26 23.68
CA LEU A 385 -2.44 23.91 23.52
C LEU A 385 -2.27 25.41 23.29
N ASN A 386 -2.99 25.93 22.25
CA ASN A 386 -2.96 27.31 21.80
C ASN A 386 -1.61 27.83 21.32
N LYS A 387 -0.61 26.94 21.16
CA LYS A 387 0.70 27.31 20.59
C LYS A 387 0.67 27.23 19.07
N ILE A 388 1.52 28.05 18.46
CA ILE A 388 1.85 27.93 17.04
C ILE A 388 2.99 26.91 16.92
N VAL A 389 2.79 25.93 16.05
CA VAL A 389 3.75 24.84 15.84
C VAL A 389 4.03 24.67 14.37
N GLU A 390 5.24 24.23 14.03
CA GLU A 390 5.59 23.89 12.66
C GLU A 390 5.22 22.44 12.36
N ILE A 391 4.48 22.25 11.28
CA ILE A 391 4.19 20.93 10.71
C ILE A 391 4.72 20.86 9.27
N GLY A 392 5.08 19.65 8.85
CA GLY A 392 5.29 19.35 7.44
C GLY A 392 4.03 18.69 6.88
N TYR A 393 3.68 19.02 5.65
CA TYR A 393 2.57 18.36 4.94
C TYR A 393 2.91 18.23 3.46
N PHE A 394 2.17 17.37 2.76
CA PHE A 394 2.43 17.14 1.35
C PHE A 394 1.62 18.10 0.47
N GLU A 395 0.31 18.12 0.68
CA GLU A 395 -0.62 18.98 -0.06
C GLU A 395 -1.89 19.25 0.76
N ILE A 396 -2.66 20.24 0.35
CA ILE A 396 -3.99 20.51 0.88
C ILE A 396 -4.98 19.68 0.04
N THR A 397 -5.85 18.92 0.69
CA THR A 397 -6.83 18.04 0.02
C THR A 397 -8.24 18.37 0.48
N SER A 398 -9.22 18.17 -0.40
CA SER A 398 -10.64 18.23 -0.04
C SER A 398 -11.30 16.86 -0.16
N ASN A 399 -12.13 16.51 0.81
CA ASN A 399 -12.92 15.28 0.78
C ASN A 399 -14.22 15.44 -0.03
N ALA A 400 -14.91 14.32 -0.31
CA ALA A 400 -16.17 14.32 -1.07
C ALA A 400 -17.32 15.11 -0.39
N LYS A 401 -17.21 15.45 0.91
CA LYS A 401 -18.19 16.22 1.68
C LYS A 401 -17.80 17.70 1.81
N GLY A 402 -16.78 18.16 1.06
CA GLY A 402 -16.31 19.55 1.10
C GLY A 402 -15.35 19.89 2.25
N GLY A 403 -15.01 18.94 3.12
CA GLY A 403 -14.03 19.18 4.19
C GLY A 403 -12.59 19.29 3.61
N VAL A 404 -11.82 20.26 4.07
CA VAL A 404 -10.44 20.51 3.70
C VAL A 404 -9.50 19.95 4.76
N GLY A 405 -8.40 19.33 4.36
CA GLY A 405 -7.41 18.74 5.25
C GLY A 405 -6.00 18.75 4.65
N LEU A 406 -5.01 18.42 5.45
CA LEU A 406 -3.62 18.30 5.02
C LEU A 406 -3.28 16.82 4.76
N ARG A 407 -2.66 16.53 3.63
CA ARG A 407 -2.21 15.16 3.29
C ARG A 407 -0.88 14.87 3.96
N PHE A 408 -0.81 13.75 4.70
CA PHE A 408 0.36 13.30 5.47
C PHE A 408 0.96 14.36 6.42
N PRO A 409 0.15 15.04 7.24
CA PRO A 409 0.66 16.04 8.15
C PRO A 409 1.57 15.38 9.18
N THR A 410 2.71 16.02 9.46
CA THR A 410 3.78 15.47 10.32
C THR A 410 4.32 16.55 11.24
N TRP A 411 4.37 16.27 12.52
CA TRP A 411 5.01 17.10 13.53
C TRP A 411 6.52 17.25 13.24
N LYS A 412 7.04 18.49 13.37
CA LYS A 412 8.46 18.83 13.13
C LYS A 412 9.26 19.06 14.41
N SER A 413 8.72 18.69 15.56
CA SER A 413 9.31 18.90 16.88
C SER A 413 9.66 20.37 17.14
N ARG A 414 8.87 21.30 16.62
CA ARG A 414 9.15 22.74 16.71
C ARG A 414 7.91 23.54 17.11
N ILE A 415 7.99 24.15 18.31
CA ILE A 415 7.04 25.18 18.76
C ILE A 415 7.58 26.54 18.32
N ARG A 416 6.72 27.32 17.68
CA ARG A 416 7.09 28.63 17.10
C ARG A 416 6.82 29.74 18.12
N HIS A 417 7.73 29.93 19.06
CA HIS A 417 7.65 31.00 20.08
C HIS A 417 7.79 32.38 19.46
N ASP A 418 8.32 32.49 18.25
CA ASP A 418 8.51 33.69 17.46
C ASP A 418 7.26 34.12 16.64
N LYS A 419 6.18 33.31 16.67
CA LYS A 419 4.97 33.53 15.89
C LYS A 419 3.73 33.64 16.76
N THR A 420 2.82 34.54 16.37
CA THR A 420 1.51 34.74 17.03
C THR A 420 0.34 34.30 16.16
N GLY A 421 0.56 34.07 14.87
CA GLY A 421 -0.43 33.70 13.88
C GLY A 421 -0.04 32.47 13.06
N ILE A 422 -1.05 31.87 12.44
CA ILE A 422 -0.89 30.77 11.50
C ILE A 422 -0.41 31.27 10.14
N SER A 423 0.39 30.47 9.45
CA SER A 423 0.81 30.75 8.06
C SER A 423 1.06 29.45 7.30
N MET A 424 0.61 29.41 6.05
CA MET A 424 0.91 28.35 5.09
C MET A 424 2.11 28.82 4.25
N ASN A 425 3.24 28.09 4.29
CA ASN A 425 4.50 28.47 3.64
C ASN A 425 4.68 27.68 2.34
#